data_7e65a42267d7d9ec1c26fb042d800a2b
#
_entry.id   7e65a42267d7d9ec1c26fb042d800a2b
#
_cell.length_a   1.000
_cell.length_b   1.000
_cell.length_c   1.000
_cell.angle_alpha   90.00
_cell.angle_beta   90.00
_cell.angle_gamma   90.00
#
_symmetry.space_group_name_H-M   'P 1'
#
loop_
_entity.id
_entity.type
_entity.pdbx_description
1 polymer ?
#
loop_
_entity_poly.entity_id
_entity_poly.type
_entity_poly.pdbx_seq_one_letter_code
_entity_poly.pdbx_strand_id
1 'polypeptide(L)'
;ERAKDTEDIITIGMRDDGDAELAGSDEDNIRMMEGLFEDQRQIIKEVTGKPAKKTPQVWALYKEVQTYYNKGLRVPDDVIILLSDDNWGDIRRLPNAEEQKHPGGWGMYYHVDYVGAPRNSKWLNVTPVQHLWEQMQLTYDYGVDKIWVLNVGDLKPMEYPITLFLDMAWNPTEFNAENLLDHVYEFCKEAFGEDQAKEAARLLNLVSKYNGRITPEMLDATTYNLETGEFKQVCDDYARLEVAALRQYMELDSKAKDAYQQLILFPIQAMANLYDMYYAQAMNLKLAANNDPAANYWADRCEEAFARDAELCANYNKVMSNGKWNGMMTQKHIGYTSWNDNFPADRLPRLRRVEETDKIGGYVFTEKNGIVSMEAEHFYAQENGNAGEWTTIPYMGRTLSGVAVMPYSVLPDGATMTYKFNLTSDVDAVDVLIAVNSTLTFYRLEGHRYAVSIDGGEEQIVNFNERLNEDPANLYSIYYPTVAKRVVESKVKFPMQVSKGEHTLTVRPIEPGTVFEKIVVDCGGYKKSYLFMDESPVIRE
;
A
#
# COMPACT_ATOMS: atom_id res chain seq x y z
N GLU A 1 -31.53 -3.43 40.15
CA GLU A 1 -31.56 -2.72 41.45
C GLU A 1 -30.63 -1.52 41.50
N ARG A 2 -29.38 -1.61 40.97
CA ARG A 2 -28.41 -0.49 41.00
C ARG A 2 -28.89 0.73 40.22
N ALA A 3 -29.60 0.55 39.13
CA ALA A 3 -30.00 1.59 38.18
C ALA A 3 -31.45 2.13 38.44
N LYS A 4 -32.15 1.70 39.49
CA LYS A 4 -33.57 2.05 39.70
C LYS A 4 -33.85 3.55 39.88
N ASP A 5 -32.88 4.30 40.32
CA ASP A 5 -32.96 5.73 40.63
C ASP A 5 -32.19 6.60 39.63
N THR A 6 -31.71 6.02 38.51
CA THR A 6 -30.96 6.70 37.45
C THR A 6 -31.77 6.78 36.16
N GLU A 7 -31.38 7.63 35.24
CA GLU A 7 -31.91 7.67 33.86
C GLU A 7 -31.16 6.63 33.03
N ASP A 8 -31.83 5.57 32.65
CA ASP A 8 -31.26 4.44 31.94
C ASP A 8 -32.10 4.03 30.74
N ILE A 9 -31.46 3.49 29.73
CA ILE A 9 -32.08 2.71 28.66
C ILE A 9 -31.69 1.25 28.88
N ILE A 10 -32.67 0.38 29.17
CA ILE A 10 -32.39 -1.01 29.50
C ILE A 10 -32.42 -1.86 28.23
N THR A 11 -31.33 -2.55 27.94
CA THR A 11 -31.30 -3.54 26.87
C THR A 11 -32.08 -4.80 27.29
N ILE A 12 -33.01 -5.22 26.45
CA ILE A 12 -33.75 -6.49 26.60
C ILE A 12 -33.37 -7.46 25.49
N GLY A 13 -33.65 -8.73 25.66
CA GLY A 13 -33.22 -9.80 24.78
C GLY A 13 -31.92 -10.45 25.27
N MET A 14 -31.39 -11.37 24.51
CA MET A 14 -30.13 -12.05 24.82
C MET A 14 -29.46 -12.62 23.56
N ARG A 15 -28.21 -12.91 23.67
CA ARG A 15 -27.42 -13.86 22.88
C ARG A 15 -26.72 -14.81 23.85
N ASP A 16 -26.09 -15.88 23.33
CA ASP A 16 -25.36 -16.83 24.19
C ASP A 16 -24.05 -16.21 24.75
N ASP A 17 -23.47 -16.87 25.73
CA ASP A 17 -22.23 -16.44 26.37
C ASP A 17 -21.10 -16.21 25.34
N GLY A 18 -20.32 -15.16 25.56
CA GLY A 18 -19.23 -14.78 24.65
C GLY A 18 -19.69 -14.25 23.31
N ASP A 19 -20.91 -13.69 23.21
CA ASP A 19 -21.51 -13.15 21.98
C ASP A 19 -21.71 -14.22 20.89
N ALA A 20 -21.93 -15.46 21.31
CA ALA A 20 -22.23 -16.57 20.42
C ALA A 20 -23.71 -16.59 19.98
N GLU A 21 -23.96 -17.27 18.87
CA GLU A 21 -25.30 -17.54 18.38
C GLU A 21 -26.01 -18.57 19.31
N LEU A 22 -27.30 -18.33 19.61
CA LEU A 22 -28.10 -19.26 20.39
C LEU A 22 -28.20 -20.61 19.68
N ALA A 23 -28.00 -21.69 20.42
CA ALA A 23 -28.22 -23.04 19.92
C ALA A 23 -29.71 -23.33 19.68
N GLY A 24 -29.99 -24.24 18.74
CA GLY A 24 -31.38 -24.66 18.44
C GLY A 24 -31.89 -24.16 17.10
N SER A 25 -33.19 -24.35 16.85
CA SER A 25 -33.86 -23.83 15.64
C SER A 25 -34.27 -22.36 15.83
N ASP A 26 -34.36 -21.64 14.72
CA ASP A 26 -34.84 -20.25 14.74
C ASP A 26 -36.23 -20.14 15.36
N GLU A 27 -37.12 -21.11 15.10
CA GLU A 27 -38.47 -21.15 15.63
C GLU A 27 -38.50 -21.35 17.17
N ASP A 28 -37.58 -22.16 17.70
CA ASP A 28 -37.43 -22.35 19.15
C ASP A 28 -36.83 -21.09 19.80
N ASN A 29 -35.83 -20.50 19.17
CA ASN A 29 -35.20 -19.28 19.64
C ASN A 29 -36.16 -18.09 19.62
N ILE A 30 -37.01 -17.96 18.61
CA ILE A 30 -38.10 -16.95 18.55
C ILE A 30 -39.05 -17.10 19.71
N ARG A 31 -39.59 -18.32 19.96
CA ARG A 31 -40.50 -18.57 21.09
C ARG A 31 -39.85 -18.28 22.43
N MET A 32 -38.62 -18.68 22.60
CA MET A 32 -37.84 -18.40 23.81
C MET A 32 -37.67 -16.88 24.01
N MET A 33 -37.34 -16.13 22.97
CA MET A 33 -37.13 -14.68 23.05
C MET A 33 -38.45 -13.94 23.38
N GLU A 34 -39.58 -14.37 22.84
CA GLU A 34 -40.89 -13.80 23.20
C GLU A 34 -41.17 -13.94 24.71
N GLY A 35 -40.95 -15.11 25.28
CA GLY A 35 -41.08 -15.32 26.73
C GLY A 35 -40.09 -14.50 27.55
N LEU A 36 -38.83 -14.41 27.06
CA LEU A 36 -37.79 -13.63 27.71
C LEU A 36 -38.13 -12.13 27.79
N PHE A 37 -38.72 -11.55 26.73
CA PHE A 37 -39.16 -10.16 26.77
C PHE A 37 -40.22 -9.93 27.86
N GLU A 38 -41.17 -10.84 28.02
CA GLU A 38 -42.18 -10.75 29.08
C GLU A 38 -41.55 -10.80 30.46
N ASP A 39 -40.67 -11.78 30.71
CA ASP A 39 -39.98 -11.96 31.98
C ASP A 39 -39.11 -10.74 32.34
N GLN A 40 -38.30 -10.26 31.42
CA GLN A 40 -37.44 -9.08 31.64
C GLN A 40 -38.26 -7.83 31.93
N ARG A 41 -39.36 -7.61 31.23
CA ARG A 41 -40.28 -6.49 31.47
C ARG A 41 -41.01 -6.60 32.82
N GLN A 42 -41.33 -7.80 33.26
CA GLN A 42 -41.87 -8.03 34.60
C GLN A 42 -40.83 -7.68 35.68
N ILE A 43 -39.58 -8.09 35.50
CA ILE A 43 -38.46 -7.73 36.41
C ILE A 43 -38.27 -6.20 36.47
N ILE A 44 -38.30 -5.50 35.32
CA ILE A 44 -38.22 -4.06 35.28
C ILE A 44 -39.33 -3.40 36.11
N LYS A 45 -40.55 -3.86 35.94
CA LYS A 45 -41.72 -3.39 36.72
C LYS A 45 -41.55 -3.62 38.23
N GLU A 46 -41.12 -4.80 38.63
CA GLU A 46 -40.89 -5.15 40.02
C GLU A 46 -39.79 -4.30 40.68
N VAL A 47 -38.66 -4.13 39.99
CA VAL A 47 -37.53 -3.37 40.51
C VAL A 47 -37.81 -1.86 40.58
N THR A 48 -38.43 -1.31 39.54
CA THR A 48 -38.69 0.15 39.44
C THR A 48 -39.98 0.59 40.15
N GLY A 49 -40.88 -0.35 40.41
CA GLY A 49 -42.23 -0.05 40.94
C GLY A 49 -43.14 0.68 39.94
N LYS A 50 -42.79 0.74 38.67
CA LYS A 50 -43.50 1.43 37.59
C LYS A 50 -43.84 0.46 36.46
N PRO A 51 -44.90 0.70 35.67
CA PRO A 51 -45.13 -0.09 34.46
C PRO A 51 -43.88 -0.08 33.54
N ALA A 52 -43.49 -1.23 32.97
CA ALA A 52 -42.25 -1.39 32.18
C ALA A 52 -42.15 -0.34 31.07
N LYS A 53 -43.26 0.06 30.42
CA LYS A 53 -43.28 1.10 29.38
C LYS A 53 -42.85 2.51 29.84
N LYS A 54 -42.67 2.73 31.15
CA LYS A 54 -42.17 3.99 31.72
C LYS A 54 -40.66 4.01 31.87
N THR A 55 -40.03 2.89 31.67
CA THR A 55 -38.55 2.75 31.62
C THR A 55 -38.17 2.50 30.19
N PRO A 56 -37.34 3.36 29.57
CA PRO A 56 -36.88 3.17 28.19
C PRO A 56 -36.19 1.83 28.02
N GLN A 57 -36.51 1.11 26.95
CA GLN A 57 -35.93 -0.18 26.63
C GLN A 57 -35.48 -0.21 25.19
N VAL A 58 -34.44 -0.98 24.91
CA VAL A 58 -33.88 -1.17 23.58
C VAL A 58 -33.61 -2.65 23.33
N TRP A 59 -33.88 -3.09 22.11
CA TRP A 59 -33.57 -4.44 21.64
C TRP A 59 -32.67 -4.36 20.40
N ALA A 60 -31.49 -4.98 20.45
CA ALA A 60 -30.51 -4.96 19.39
C ALA A 60 -30.69 -6.10 18.38
N LEU A 61 -30.81 -5.75 17.11
CA LEU A 61 -30.84 -6.67 15.97
C LEU A 61 -29.42 -6.94 15.44
N TYR A 62 -28.64 -7.69 16.21
CA TYR A 62 -27.26 -8.03 15.83
C TYR A 62 -27.17 -9.46 15.29
N LYS A 63 -26.49 -9.66 14.17
CA LYS A 63 -26.25 -10.98 13.53
C LYS A 63 -27.57 -11.78 13.35
N GLU A 64 -27.66 -12.99 13.93
CA GLU A 64 -28.81 -13.89 13.83
C GLU A 64 -30.10 -13.30 14.41
N VAL A 65 -29.99 -12.39 15.37
CA VAL A 65 -31.19 -11.75 15.96
C VAL A 65 -31.96 -10.94 14.92
N GLN A 66 -31.26 -10.34 13.93
CA GLN A 66 -31.94 -9.73 12.77
C GLN A 66 -32.72 -10.76 11.93
N THR A 67 -32.21 -11.98 11.82
CA THR A 67 -32.93 -13.08 11.13
C THR A 67 -34.20 -13.45 11.87
N TYR A 68 -34.16 -13.50 13.19
CA TYR A 68 -35.37 -13.74 14.00
C TYR A 68 -36.43 -12.65 13.79
N TYR A 69 -36.01 -11.38 13.76
CA TYR A 69 -36.92 -10.27 13.42
C TYR A 69 -37.52 -10.44 12.02
N ASN A 70 -36.71 -10.77 11.02
CA ASN A 70 -37.18 -11.00 9.65
C ASN A 70 -38.16 -12.19 9.55
N LYS A 71 -38.03 -13.18 10.44
CA LYS A 71 -38.94 -14.34 10.56
C LYS A 71 -40.18 -14.09 11.44
N GLY A 72 -40.36 -12.86 11.93
CA GLY A 72 -41.58 -12.44 12.60
C GLY A 72 -41.48 -12.19 14.11
N LEU A 73 -40.31 -12.38 14.74
CA LEU A 73 -40.10 -11.96 16.13
C LEU A 73 -40.36 -10.46 16.27
N ARG A 74 -41.15 -10.07 17.27
CA ARG A 74 -41.48 -8.67 17.54
C ARG A 74 -41.32 -8.36 19.02
N VAL A 75 -40.98 -7.11 19.32
CA VAL A 75 -41.00 -6.55 20.68
C VAL A 75 -42.24 -5.71 20.89
N PRO A 76 -42.61 -5.41 22.15
CA PRO A 76 -43.68 -4.46 22.44
C PRO A 76 -43.42 -3.08 21.80
N ASP A 77 -44.52 -2.40 21.46
CA ASP A 77 -44.52 -1.14 20.70
C ASP A 77 -43.73 0.02 21.35
N ASP A 78 -43.46 -0.06 22.65
CA ASP A 78 -42.70 0.96 23.39
C ASP A 78 -41.19 0.68 23.47
N VAL A 79 -40.72 -0.39 22.87
CA VAL A 79 -39.28 -0.77 22.85
C VAL A 79 -38.61 -0.21 21.60
N ILE A 80 -37.49 0.44 21.78
CA ILE A 80 -36.65 0.91 20.65
C ILE A 80 -36.02 -0.30 19.97
N ILE A 81 -36.09 -0.37 18.65
CA ILE A 81 -35.40 -1.39 17.85
C ILE A 81 -34.06 -0.82 17.38
N LEU A 82 -32.95 -1.42 17.82
CA LEU A 82 -31.61 -0.99 17.50
C LEU A 82 -31.07 -1.88 16.38
N LEU A 83 -30.92 -1.30 15.19
CA LEU A 83 -30.23 -1.93 14.06
C LEU A 83 -28.73 -1.91 14.26
N SER A 84 -28.02 -2.71 13.51
CA SER A 84 -26.54 -2.69 13.45
C SER A 84 -26.05 -2.70 12.01
N ASP A 85 -24.85 -2.15 11.81
CA ASP A 85 -24.08 -2.32 10.58
C ASP A 85 -23.54 -3.77 10.47
N ASP A 86 -22.68 -3.99 9.45
CA ASP A 86 -22.02 -5.28 9.20
C ASP A 86 -20.73 -5.48 10.02
N ASN A 87 -20.44 -4.63 11.00
CA ASN A 87 -19.20 -4.48 11.78
C ASN A 87 -18.06 -3.74 11.06
N TRP A 88 -18.28 -3.33 9.81
CA TRP A 88 -17.28 -2.65 8.99
C TRP A 88 -17.74 -1.27 8.48
N GLY A 89 -18.87 -0.80 9.01
CA GLY A 89 -19.44 0.49 8.69
C GLY A 89 -20.48 0.50 7.56
N ASP A 90 -20.92 -0.66 7.07
CA ASP A 90 -21.97 -0.76 6.05
C ASP A 90 -23.32 -1.12 6.68
N ILE A 91 -24.34 -0.31 6.45
CA ILE A 91 -25.68 -0.52 7.01
C ILE A 91 -26.33 -1.75 6.38
N ARG A 92 -26.63 -2.75 7.21
CA ARG A 92 -27.20 -4.04 6.76
C ARG A 92 -28.69 -3.97 6.42
N ARG A 93 -29.44 -3.14 7.13
CA ARG A 93 -30.89 -3.07 7.06
C ARG A 93 -31.41 -1.74 7.58
N LEU A 94 -32.46 -1.22 6.94
CA LEU A 94 -33.24 -0.07 7.40
C LEU A 94 -34.72 -0.43 7.41
N PRO A 95 -35.55 0.25 8.21
CA PRO A 95 -36.97 -0.01 8.27
C PRO A 95 -37.68 0.40 6.98
N ASN A 96 -38.58 -0.43 6.49
CA ASN A 96 -39.48 -0.05 5.40
C ASN A 96 -40.61 0.88 5.90
N ALA A 97 -41.41 1.42 4.98
CA ALA A 97 -42.45 2.40 5.29
C ALA A 97 -43.48 1.94 6.33
N GLU A 98 -43.79 0.64 6.44
CA GLU A 98 -44.68 0.10 7.48
C GLU A 98 -43.94 -0.03 8.82
N GLU A 99 -42.70 -0.48 8.79
CA GLU A 99 -41.87 -0.64 9.99
C GLU A 99 -41.50 0.71 10.63
N GLN A 100 -41.38 1.77 9.83
CA GLN A 100 -41.16 3.15 10.34
C GLN A 100 -42.31 3.62 11.26
N LYS A 101 -43.47 3.01 11.17
CA LYS A 101 -44.62 3.32 12.06
C LYS A 101 -44.48 2.73 13.45
N HIS A 102 -43.46 1.93 13.75
CA HIS A 102 -43.22 1.35 15.06
C HIS A 102 -43.07 2.45 16.13
N PRO A 103 -43.96 2.52 17.15
CA PRO A 103 -44.02 3.67 18.05
C PRO A 103 -42.78 3.85 18.93
N GLY A 104 -42.08 2.75 19.27
CA GLY A 104 -40.82 2.78 20.00
C GLY A 104 -39.68 3.45 19.23
N GLY A 105 -39.82 3.45 17.91
CA GLY A 105 -38.82 4.01 16.99
C GLY A 105 -37.58 3.14 16.80
N TRP A 106 -36.64 3.66 16.06
CA TRP A 106 -35.46 2.94 15.57
C TRP A 106 -34.18 3.61 15.98
N GLY A 107 -33.16 2.81 16.27
CA GLY A 107 -31.79 3.24 16.51
C GLY A 107 -30.77 2.49 15.65
N MET A 108 -29.52 2.94 15.68
CA MET A 108 -28.40 2.36 14.96
C MET A 108 -27.20 2.16 15.88
N TYR A 109 -26.58 0.99 15.82
CA TYR A 109 -25.30 0.66 16.40
C TYR A 109 -24.28 0.59 15.27
N TYR A 110 -23.33 1.52 15.23
CA TYR A 110 -22.36 1.70 14.16
C TYR A 110 -20.94 1.43 14.65
N HIS A 111 -20.10 0.79 13.82
CA HIS A 111 -18.73 0.44 14.16
C HIS A 111 -17.71 1.31 13.43
N VAL A 112 -16.76 1.87 14.17
CA VAL A 112 -15.47 2.38 13.66
C VAL A 112 -14.29 1.57 14.19
N ASP A 113 -14.55 0.61 15.05
CA ASP A 113 -13.65 -0.40 15.61
C ASP A 113 -14.36 -1.75 15.60
N TYR A 114 -13.63 -2.83 15.36
CA TYR A 114 -14.23 -4.16 15.37
C TYR A 114 -13.28 -5.22 15.93
N VAL A 115 -13.81 -6.08 16.79
CA VAL A 115 -13.16 -7.30 17.29
C VAL A 115 -13.87 -8.51 16.73
N GLY A 116 -13.26 -9.19 15.76
CA GLY A 116 -13.89 -10.36 15.14
C GLY A 116 -13.21 -10.82 13.86
N ALA A 117 -13.84 -11.82 13.21
CA ALA A 117 -13.36 -12.40 11.97
C ALA A 117 -13.53 -11.44 10.77
N PRO A 118 -12.63 -11.48 9.77
CA PRO A 118 -11.44 -12.33 9.67
C PRO A 118 -10.25 -11.83 10.48
N ARG A 119 -10.17 -10.53 10.73
CA ARG A 119 -9.17 -9.81 11.52
C ARG A 119 -9.83 -8.74 12.36
N ASN A 120 -9.20 -8.36 13.45
CA ASN A 120 -9.61 -7.16 14.19
C ASN A 120 -9.32 -5.90 13.38
N SER A 121 -10.06 -4.83 13.64
CA SER A 121 -9.82 -3.46 13.16
C SER A 121 -9.81 -2.54 14.37
N LYS A 122 -8.65 -2.38 15.00
CA LYS A 122 -8.52 -1.78 16.34
C LYS A 122 -7.39 -0.76 16.45
N TRP A 123 -6.46 -0.74 15.51
CA TRP A 123 -5.22 -0.01 15.68
C TRP A 123 -5.35 1.47 15.33
N LEU A 124 -5.80 1.79 14.13
CA LEU A 124 -5.97 3.15 13.63
C LEU A 124 -7.36 3.36 13.03
N ASN A 125 -7.77 4.62 12.91
CA ASN A 125 -9.00 4.95 12.19
C ASN A 125 -8.87 4.57 10.70
N VAL A 126 -9.80 3.74 10.24
CA VAL A 126 -9.90 3.28 8.84
C VAL A 126 -11.21 3.73 8.18
N THR A 127 -12.04 4.48 8.88
CA THR A 127 -13.33 4.95 8.38
C THR A 127 -13.16 6.27 7.63
N PRO A 128 -13.39 6.31 6.31
CA PRO A 128 -13.39 7.56 5.56
C PRO A 128 -14.48 8.51 6.06
N VAL A 129 -14.17 9.77 6.15
CA VAL A 129 -15.11 10.83 6.58
C VAL A 129 -16.42 10.76 5.80
N GLN A 130 -16.31 10.62 4.48
CA GLN A 130 -17.45 10.57 3.56
C GLN A 130 -18.32 9.33 3.76
N HIS A 131 -17.70 8.19 4.07
CA HIS A 131 -18.44 6.95 4.30
C HIS A 131 -19.25 7.00 5.59
N LEU A 132 -18.66 7.49 6.67
CA LEU A 132 -19.38 7.69 7.94
C LEU A 132 -20.59 8.60 7.75
N TRP A 133 -20.40 9.75 7.10
CA TRP A 133 -21.49 10.67 6.81
C TRP A 133 -22.57 10.03 5.94
N GLU A 134 -22.20 9.38 4.84
CA GLU A 134 -23.15 8.79 3.89
C GLU A 134 -24.03 7.72 4.56
N GLN A 135 -23.43 6.82 5.35
CA GLN A 135 -24.16 5.74 6.02
C GLN A 135 -25.05 6.26 7.15
N MET A 136 -24.62 7.28 7.88
CA MET A 136 -25.43 7.86 8.94
C MET A 136 -26.52 8.80 8.39
N GLN A 137 -26.28 9.49 7.28
CA GLN A 137 -27.31 10.25 6.56
C GLN A 137 -28.41 9.31 6.02
N LEU A 138 -28.00 8.20 5.38
CA LEU A 138 -28.90 7.16 4.93
C LEU A 138 -29.75 6.62 6.10
N THR A 139 -29.13 6.38 7.24
CA THR A 139 -29.78 5.93 8.48
C THR A 139 -30.87 6.91 8.93
N TYR A 140 -30.54 8.21 8.97
CA TYR A 140 -31.48 9.27 9.34
C TYR A 140 -32.65 9.42 8.37
N ASP A 141 -32.37 9.39 7.06
CA ASP A 141 -33.38 9.55 6.01
C ASP A 141 -34.43 8.44 6.03
N TYR A 142 -34.10 7.26 6.58
CA TYR A 142 -35.03 6.16 6.78
C TYR A 142 -35.73 6.16 8.16
N GLY A 143 -35.63 7.26 8.92
CA GLY A 143 -36.34 7.43 10.20
C GLY A 143 -35.71 6.70 11.37
N VAL A 144 -34.45 6.42 11.34
CA VAL A 144 -33.66 5.81 12.44
C VAL A 144 -33.04 6.93 13.26
N ASP A 145 -33.79 7.51 14.18
CA ASP A 145 -33.49 8.77 14.86
C ASP A 145 -33.58 8.73 16.40
N LYS A 146 -33.89 7.56 17.00
CA LYS A 146 -34.14 7.48 18.45
C LYS A 146 -32.85 7.37 19.27
N ILE A 147 -31.94 6.56 18.83
CA ILE A 147 -30.65 6.35 19.49
C ILE A 147 -29.57 5.97 18.45
N TRP A 148 -28.45 6.63 18.51
CA TRP A 148 -27.26 6.27 17.77
C TRP A 148 -26.17 5.87 18.74
N VAL A 149 -25.56 4.71 18.52
CA VAL A 149 -24.46 4.17 19.32
C VAL A 149 -23.25 3.99 18.43
N LEU A 150 -22.11 4.52 18.84
CA LEU A 150 -20.85 4.35 18.15
C LEU A 150 -19.94 3.39 18.91
N ASN A 151 -19.55 2.28 18.29
CA ASN A 151 -18.50 1.41 18.79
C ASN A 151 -17.14 1.95 18.33
N VAL A 152 -16.30 2.35 19.27
CA VAL A 152 -15.02 3.02 19.00
C VAL A 152 -13.82 2.23 19.51
N GLY A 153 -14.02 1.15 20.29
CA GLY A 153 -12.90 0.48 20.97
C GLY A 153 -12.15 1.44 21.88
N ASP A 154 -10.91 1.74 21.54
CA ASP A 154 -10.13 2.78 22.19
C ASP A 154 -10.51 4.17 21.67
N LEU A 155 -10.52 5.19 22.56
CA LEU A 155 -10.86 6.57 22.16
C LEU A 155 -9.84 7.18 21.21
N LYS A 156 -8.61 6.69 21.27
CA LYS A 156 -7.54 7.09 20.39
C LYS A 156 -7.20 5.95 19.42
N PRO A 157 -7.13 6.23 18.15
CA PRO A 157 -7.16 7.51 17.43
C PRO A 157 -8.53 7.88 16.80
N MET A 158 -9.61 7.59 17.49
CA MET A 158 -10.98 7.74 16.97
C MET A 158 -11.60 9.13 17.24
N GLU A 159 -10.81 10.13 17.65
CA GLU A 159 -11.33 11.44 18.05
C GLU A 159 -12.16 12.10 16.96
N TYR A 160 -11.68 12.11 15.72
CA TYR A 160 -12.41 12.75 14.62
C TYR A 160 -13.71 12.00 14.25
N PRO A 161 -13.70 10.67 14.00
CA PRO A 161 -14.96 9.96 13.74
C PRO A 161 -15.96 10.06 14.90
N ILE A 162 -15.50 10.09 16.16
CA ILE A 162 -16.38 10.31 17.32
C ILE A 162 -17.05 11.69 17.23
N THR A 163 -16.25 12.74 16.97
CA THR A 163 -16.76 14.11 16.87
C THR A 163 -17.78 14.25 15.75
N LEU A 164 -17.45 13.79 14.54
CA LEU A 164 -18.37 13.83 13.40
C LEU A 164 -19.68 13.08 13.69
N PHE A 165 -19.58 11.85 14.23
CA PHE A 165 -20.74 11.04 14.53
C PHE A 165 -21.66 11.71 15.55
N LEU A 166 -21.12 12.28 16.62
CA LEU A 166 -21.90 12.94 17.67
C LEU A 166 -22.52 14.25 17.19
N ASP A 167 -21.81 15.03 16.39
CA ASP A 167 -22.33 16.27 15.82
C ASP A 167 -23.44 15.99 14.80
N MET A 168 -23.30 14.94 14.00
CA MET A 168 -24.38 14.44 13.13
C MET A 168 -25.59 13.94 13.95
N ALA A 169 -25.36 13.22 15.06
CA ALA A 169 -26.43 12.77 15.93
C ALA A 169 -27.17 13.94 16.60
N TRP A 170 -26.46 15.04 16.90
CA TRP A 170 -27.04 16.26 17.44
C TRP A 170 -27.92 16.99 16.43
N ASN A 171 -27.43 17.17 15.19
CA ASN A 171 -28.18 17.83 14.12
C ASN A 171 -27.83 17.25 12.72
N PRO A 172 -28.42 16.12 12.34
CA PRO A 172 -28.09 15.46 11.06
C PRO A 172 -28.44 16.31 9.83
N THR A 173 -29.35 17.27 9.97
CA THR A 173 -29.79 18.13 8.84
C THR A 173 -28.80 19.24 8.46
N GLU A 174 -27.79 19.48 9.28
CA GLU A 174 -26.72 20.43 8.98
C GLU A 174 -25.70 19.91 7.99
N PHE A 175 -25.60 18.60 7.79
CA PHE A 175 -24.57 17.97 6.98
C PHE A 175 -25.06 17.64 5.58
N ASN A 176 -24.24 17.89 4.60
CA ASN A 176 -24.48 17.49 3.20
C ASN A 176 -23.14 17.31 2.47
N ALA A 177 -23.19 16.80 1.23
CA ALA A 177 -21.99 16.52 0.43
C ALA A 177 -21.12 17.76 0.13
N GLU A 178 -21.69 18.95 0.17
CA GLU A 178 -20.98 20.20 -0.17
C GLU A 178 -20.23 20.76 1.04
N ASN A 179 -20.77 20.61 2.26
CA ASN A 179 -20.21 21.20 3.48
C ASN A 179 -19.50 20.22 4.43
N LEU A 180 -19.51 18.93 4.11
CA LEU A 180 -18.89 17.93 4.99
C LEU A 180 -17.42 18.22 5.32
N LEU A 181 -16.64 18.71 4.36
CA LEU A 181 -15.22 19.04 4.57
C LEU A 181 -15.03 20.32 5.38
N ASP A 182 -16.02 21.18 5.51
CA ASP A 182 -15.96 22.35 6.39
C ASP A 182 -15.93 21.90 7.86
N HIS A 183 -16.60 20.80 8.20
CA HIS A 183 -16.51 20.20 9.53
C HIS A 183 -15.10 19.71 9.86
N VAL A 184 -14.40 19.06 8.90
CA VAL A 184 -12.99 18.66 9.07
C VAL A 184 -12.11 19.90 9.29
N TYR A 185 -12.38 20.97 8.53
CA TYR A 185 -11.64 22.23 8.65
C TYR A 185 -11.84 22.86 10.04
N GLU A 186 -13.07 22.98 10.53
CA GLU A 186 -13.35 23.60 11.84
C GLU A 186 -12.74 22.76 12.99
N PHE A 187 -12.82 21.42 12.92
CA PHE A 187 -12.13 20.55 13.88
C PHE A 187 -10.61 20.81 13.93
N CYS A 188 -9.98 20.92 12.76
CA CYS A 188 -8.54 21.21 12.68
C CYS A 188 -8.21 22.65 13.12
N LYS A 189 -9.11 23.61 12.87
CA LYS A 189 -8.96 25.00 13.29
C LYS A 189 -8.99 25.14 14.81
N GLU A 190 -9.89 24.43 15.48
CA GLU A 190 -9.93 24.40 16.94
C GLU A 190 -8.65 23.77 17.53
N ALA A 191 -8.14 22.71 16.91
CA ALA A 191 -6.97 22.00 17.40
C ALA A 191 -5.64 22.72 17.12
N PHE A 192 -5.49 23.38 15.96
CA PHE A 192 -4.20 23.84 15.42
C PHE A 192 -4.17 25.34 15.06
N GLY A 193 -5.30 26.02 15.09
CA GLY A 193 -5.44 27.42 14.68
C GLY A 193 -5.75 27.62 13.20
N GLU A 194 -6.28 28.80 12.86
CA GLU A 194 -6.78 29.17 11.53
C GLU A 194 -5.73 28.95 10.42
N ASP A 195 -4.50 29.40 10.65
CA ASP A 195 -3.43 29.34 9.64
C ASP A 195 -3.02 27.91 9.27
N GLN A 196 -3.22 26.94 10.16
CA GLN A 196 -2.84 25.55 9.98
C GLN A 196 -4.01 24.65 9.58
N ALA A 197 -5.24 25.11 9.76
CA ALA A 197 -6.46 24.32 9.65
C ALA A 197 -6.63 23.67 8.27
N LYS A 198 -6.40 24.43 7.21
CA LYS A 198 -6.65 23.98 5.83
C LYS A 198 -5.78 22.79 5.43
N GLU A 199 -4.49 22.83 5.74
CA GLU A 199 -3.57 21.75 5.41
C GLU A 199 -3.79 20.55 6.34
N ALA A 200 -3.99 20.76 7.63
CA ALA A 200 -4.30 19.70 8.58
C ALA A 200 -5.60 18.97 8.21
N ALA A 201 -6.66 19.70 7.82
CA ALA A 201 -7.91 19.11 7.34
C ALA A 201 -7.72 18.29 6.07
N ARG A 202 -6.93 18.77 5.12
CA ARG A 202 -6.57 18.03 3.91
C ARG A 202 -5.87 16.71 4.25
N LEU A 203 -4.90 16.75 5.16
CA LEU A 203 -4.13 15.57 5.57
C LEU A 203 -5.00 14.57 6.32
N LEU A 204 -5.83 15.04 7.28
CA LEU A 204 -6.75 14.18 8.03
C LEU A 204 -7.76 13.49 7.11
N ASN A 205 -8.34 14.23 6.17
CA ASN A 205 -9.27 13.65 5.20
C ASN A 205 -8.58 12.65 4.28
N LEU A 206 -7.38 12.92 3.79
CA LEU A 206 -6.66 12.01 2.90
C LEU A 206 -6.16 10.75 3.62
N VAL A 207 -5.66 10.86 4.85
CA VAL A 207 -5.23 9.66 5.60
C VAL A 207 -6.43 8.76 5.90
N SER A 208 -7.58 9.30 6.31
CA SER A 208 -8.78 8.50 6.54
C SER A 208 -9.28 7.82 5.25
N LYS A 209 -9.24 8.53 4.12
CA LYS A 209 -9.56 7.97 2.80
C LYS A 209 -8.60 6.84 2.41
N TYR A 210 -7.30 7.01 2.61
CA TYR A 210 -6.32 6.00 2.22
C TYR A 210 -6.36 4.79 3.14
N ASN A 211 -6.55 4.98 4.45
CA ASN A 211 -6.74 3.89 5.41
C ASN A 211 -7.99 3.06 5.11
N GLY A 212 -9.03 3.67 4.54
CA GLY A 212 -10.23 2.97 4.08
C GLY A 212 -10.03 2.09 2.83
N ARG A 213 -8.86 2.12 2.17
CA ARG A 213 -8.55 1.20 1.05
C ARG A 213 -8.45 -0.25 1.52
N ILE A 214 -7.84 -0.46 2.67
CA ILE A 214 -7.77 -1.73 3.37
C ILE A 214 -7.40 -1.49 4.83
N THR A 215 -8.06 -2.22 5.73
CA THR A 215 -7.71 -2.27 7.15
C THR A 215 -6.26 -2.71 7.33
N PRO A 216 -5.43 -1.99 8.10
CA PRO A 216 -4.00 -2.29 8.26
C PRO A 216 -3.73 -3.72 8.74
N GLU A 217 -4.60 -4.27 9.60
CA GLU A 217 -4.51 -5.64 10.09
C GLU A 217 -4.75 -6.70 8.99
N MET A 218 -5.26 -6.30 7.83
CA MET A 218 -5.49 -7.16 6.66
C MET A 218 -4.49 -6.92 5.53
N LEU A 219 -3.62 -5.93 5.66
CA LEU A 219 -2.59 -5.65 4.68
C LEU A 219 -1.50 -6.74 4.71
N ASP A 220 -1.08 -7.17 3.52
CA ASP A 220 0.04 -8.10 3.35
C ASP A 220 0.78 -7.85 2.01
N ALA A 221 1.83 -8.65 1.76
CA ALA A 221 2.64 -8.55 0.55
C ALA A 221 1.89 -8.84 -0.76
N THR A 222 0.67 -9.36 -0.71
CA THR A 222 -0.14 -9.75 -1.87
C THR A 222 -1.35 -8.87 -2.11
N THR A 223 -1.61 -7.93 -1.21
CA THR A 223 -2.80 -7.05 -1.26
C THR A 223 -2.83 -6.21 -2.53
N TYR A 224 -1.70 -5.64 -2.92
CA TYR A 224 -1.59 -4.79 -4.11
C TYR A 224 -0.69 -5.42 -5.17
N ASN A 225 -0.98 -5.13 -6.42
CA ASN A 225 -0.27 -5.70 -7.55
C ASN A 225 1.09 -5.01 -7.77
N LEU A 226 2.19 -5.79 -7.67
CA LEU A 226 3.55 -5.30 -7.96
C LEU A 226 3.78 -5.05 -9.45
N GLU A 227 3.21 -5.90 -10.33
CA GLU A 227 3.51 -5.88 -11.76
C GLU A 227 2.92 -4.65 -12.48
N THR A 228 1.80 -4.14 -11.96
CA THR A 228 1.17 -2.93 -12.49
C THR A 228 1.77 -1.64 -11.91
N GLY A 229 2.62 -1.75 -10.90
CA GLY A 229 3.12 -0.61 -10.13
C GLY A 229 2.14 -0.07 -9.09
N GLU A 230 0.98 -0.72 -8.90
CA GLU A 230 -0.04 -0.29 -7.97
C GLU A 230 0.49 -0.22 -6.53
N PHE A 231 1.21 -1.25 -6.07
CA PHE A 231 1.75 -1.25 -4.72
C PHE A 231 2.72 -0.08 -4.48
N LYS A 232 3.60 0.18 -5.45
CA LYS A 232 4.50 1.34 -5.39
C LYS A 232 3.72 2.64 -5.30
N GLN A 233 2.66 2.79 -6.09
CA GLN A 233 1.85 4.02 -6.10
C GLN A 233 1.16 4.26 -4.76
N VAL A 234 0.59 3.25 -4.11
CA VAL A 234 -0.03 3.44 -2.79
C VAL A 234 0.99 3.79 -1.71
N CYS A 235 2.21 3.23 -1.78
CA CYS A 235 3.31 3.65 -0.91
C CYS A 235 3.68 5.12 -1.15
N ASP A 236 3.78 5.55 -2.41
CA ASP A 236 4.08 6.94 -2.77
C ASP A 236 2.98 7.91 -2.31
N ASP A 237 1.71 7.48 -2.30
CA ASP A 237 0.60 8.26 -1.76
C ASP A 237 0.86 8.59 -0.28
N TYR A 238 1.18 7.60 0.55
CA TYR A 238 1.48 7.81 1.97
C TYR A 238 2.78 8.58 2.20
N ALA A 239 3.84 8.32 1.43
CA ALA A 239 5.10 9.04 1.52
C ALA A 239 4.90 10.55 1.26
N ARG A 240 4.05 10.92 0.30
CA ARG A 240 3.69 12.32 0.05
C ARG A 240 2.94 12.94 1.23
N LEU A 241 2.04 12.20 1.87
CA LEU A 241 1.36 12.69 3.08
C LEU A 241 2.34 12.87 4.23
N GLU A 242 3.26 11.92 4.45
CA GLU A 242 4.27 12.02 5.52
C GLU A 242 5.16 13.24 5.35
N VAL A 243 5.65 13.50 4.14
CA VAL A 243 6.45 14.71 3.84
C VAL A 243 5.67 15.98 4.13
N ALA A 244 4.39 16.04 3.73
CA ALA A 244 3.54 17.21 3.97
C ALA A 244 3.25 17.41 5.48
N ALA A 245 2.94 16.32 6.19
CA ALA A 245 2.68 16.34 7.62
C ALA A 245 3.92 16.76 8.43
N LEU A 246 5.10 16.24 8.08
CA LEU A 246 6.35 16.63 8.72
C LEU A 246 6.67 18.13 8.49
N ARG A 247 6.45 18.62 7.27
CA ARG A 247 6.64 20.04 6.97
C ARG A 247 5.74 20.91 7.85
N GLN A 248 4.44 20.59 7.91
CA GLN A 248 3.50 21.34 8.74
C GLN A 248 3.87 21.25 10.22
N TYR A 249 4.26 20.06 10.72
CA TYR A 249 4.71 19.86 12.10
C TYR A 249 5.88 20.79 12.49
N MET A 250 6.81 21.04 11.57
CA MET A 250 7.95 21.94 11.82
C MET A 250 7.50 23.40 11.96
N GLU A 251 6.42 23.80 11.30
CA GLU A 251 5.88 25.16 11.31
C GLU A 251 4.93 25.44 12.48
N LEU A 252 4.44 24.39 13.17
CA LEU A 252 3.49 24.52 14.27
C LEU A 252 4.08 25.16 15.52
N ASP A 253 3.25 25.93 16.23
CA ASP A 253 3.52 26.33 17.61
C ASP A 253 3.71 25.10 18.51
N SER A 254 4.62 25.20 19.46
CA SER A 254 4.96 24.10 20.38
C SER A 254 3.74 23.56 21.13
N LYS A 255 2.74 24.39 21.41
CA LYS A 255 1.51 23.99 22.13
C LYS A 255 0.60 23.08 21.30
N ALA A 256 0.65 23.19 19.97
CA ALA A 256 -0.15 22.38 19.06
C ALA A 256 0.54 21.06 18.66
N LYS A 257 1.85 20.94 18.88
CA LYS A 257 2.65 19.80 18.37
C LYS A 257 2.20 18.45 18.90
N ASP A 258 1.88 18.32 20.17
CA ASP A 258 1.43 17.04 20.75
C ASP A 258 0.09 16.62 20.16
N ALA A 259 -0.87 17.55 20.05
CA ALA A 259 -2.17 17.27 19.43
C ALA A 259 -2.01 16.93 17.93
N TYR A 260 -1.15 17.64 17.22
CA TYR A 260 -0.89 17.36 15.81
C TYR A 260 -0.19 16.00 15.61
N GLN A 261 0.79 15.69 16.44
CA GLN A 261 1.47 14.40 16.41
C GLN A 261 0.46 13.27 16.61
N GLN A 262 -0.46 13.41 17.54
CA GLN A 262 -1.48 12.43 17.83
C GLN A 262 -2.50 12.26 16.70
N LEU A 263 -3.05 13.37 16.21
CA LEU A 263 -4.21 13.37 15.31
C LEU A 263 -3.83 13.22 13.82
N ILE A 264 -2.66 13.70 13.42
CA ILE A 264 -2.25 13.80 12.02
C ILE A 264 -0.96 13.04 11.74
N LEU A 265 0.13 13.40 12.45
CA LEU A 265 1.46 12.91 12.08
C LEU A 265 1.63 11.42 12.35
N PHE A 266 1.28 10.95 13.55
CA PHE A 266 1.44 9.54 13.90
C PHE A 266 0.62 8.60 12.99
N PRO A 267 -0.68 8.82 12.75
CA PRO A 267 -1.44 7.95 11.85
C PRO A 267 -0.84 7.89 10.44
N ILE A 268 -0.35 9.02 9.91
CA ILE A 268 0.29 9.07 8.60
C ILE A 268 1.61 8.30 8.61
N GLN A 269 2.47 8.53 9.61
CA GLN A 269 3.77 7.86 9.71
C GLN A 269 3.63 6.36 9.92
N ALA A 270 2.71 5.95 10.78
CA ALA A 270 2.44 4.54 11.06
C ALA A 270 1.99 3.79 9.80
N MET A 271 1.04 4.35 9.05
CA MET A 271 0.57 3.74 7.81
C MET A 271 1.60 3.80 6.69
N ALA A 272 2.30 4.92 6.51
CA ALA A 272 3.38 5.02 5.52
C ALA A 272 4.45 3.95 5.75
N ASN A 273 4.83 3.75 7.01
CA ASN A 273 5.80 2.74 7.41
C ASN A 273 5.30 1.30 7.21
N LEU A 274 4.03 1.03 7.55
CA LEU A 274 3.42 -0.29 7.36
C LEU A 274 3.35 -0.67 5.88
N TYR A 275 2.95 0.26 5.01
CA TYR A 275 2.91 0.05 3.57
C TYR A 275 4.30 -0.17 2.98
N ASP A 276 5.29 0.59 3.43
CA ASP A 276 6.70 0.41 3.02
C ASP A 276 7.23 -0.96 3.44
N MET A 277 6.91 -1.41 4.65
CA MET A 277 7.29 -2.72 5.17
C MET A 277 6.75 -3.86 4.30
N TYR A 278 5.44 -3.85 3.99
CA TYR A 278 4.85 -4.92 3.18
C TYR A 278 5.23 -4.83 1.70
N TYR A 279 5.47 -3.63 1.19
CA TYR A 279 6.06 -3.44 -0.14
C TYR A 279 7.48 -4.03 -0.19
N ALA A 280 8.30 -3.77 0.82
CA ALA A 280 9.63 -4.34 0.93
C ALA A 280 9.59 -5.87 1.01
N GLN A 281 8.66 -6.44 1.78
CA GLN A 281 8.43 -7.89 1.82
C GLN A 281 8.04 -8.44 0.43
N ALA A 282 7.13 -7.77 -0.26
CA ALA A 282 6.67 -8.20 -1.60
C ALA A 282 7.83 -8.20 -2.61
N MET A 283 8.66 -7.15 -2.59
CA MET A 283 9.87 -7.06 -3.43
C MET A 283 10.90 -8.12 -3.05
N ASN A 284 11.12 -8.34 -1.76
CA ASN A 284 12.01 -9.40 -1.27
C ASN A 284 11.58 -10.78 -1.79
N LEU A 285 10.32 -11.15 -1.61
CA LEU A 285 9.81 -12.46 -2.03
C LEU A 285 9.89 -12.64 -3.56
N LYS A 286 9.60 -11.59 -4.34
CA LYS A 286 9.69 -11.59 -5.78
C LYS A 286 11.12 -11.83 -6.26
N LEU A 287 12.08 -11.07 -5.75
CA LEU A 287 13.48 -11.16 -6.14
C LEU A 287 14.12 -12.45 -5.65
N ALA A 288 13.83 -12.86 -4.43
CA ALA A 288 14.34 -14.13 -3.89
C ALA A 288 13.80 -15.37 -4.63
N ALA A 289 12.61 -15.29 -5.24
CA ALA A 289 12.09 -16.36 -6.09
C ALA A 289 12.94 -16.56 -7.36
N ASN A 290 13.64 -15.51 -7.79
CA ASN A 290 14.54 -15.51 -8.93
C ASN A 290 16.02 -15.67 -8.53
N ASN A 291 16.31 -15.96 -7.27
CA ASN A 291 17.67 -15.99 -6.69
C ASN A 291 18.44 -14.68 -6.89
N ASP A 292 17.76 -13.55 -6.96
CA ASP A 292 18.37 -12.25 -7.12
C ASP A 292 18.92 -11.74 -5.77
N PRO A 293 20.25 -11.45 -5.64
CA PRO A 293 20.85 -10.93 -4.41
C PRO A 293 20.25 -9.61 -3.92
N ALA A 294 19.66 -8.80 -4.81
CA ALA A 294 18.94 -7.59 -4.43
C ALA A 294 17.77 -7.87 -3.46
N ALA A 295 17.32 -9.12 -3.37
CA ALA A 295 16.36 -9.56 -2.35
C ALA A 295 16.81 -9.22 -0.93
N ASN A 296 18.14 -9.27 -0.66
CA ASN A 296 18.67 -9.00 0.67
C ASN A 296 18.49 -7.54 1.10
N TYR A 297 18.67 -6.60 0.19
CA TYR A 297 18.37 -5.18 0.43
C TYR A 297 16.90 -4.97 0.86
N TRP A 298 15.97 -5.65 0.20
CA TRP A 298 14.55 -5.53 0.53
C TRP A 298 14.19 -6.26 1.83
N ALA A 299 14.94 -7.32 2.19
CA ALA A 299 14.81 -7.94 3.50
C ALA A 299 15.23 -6.98 4.62
N ASP A 300 16.39 -6.34 4.48
CA ASP A 300 16.89 -5.35 5.45
C ASP A 300 15.90 -4.19 5.61
N ARG A 301 15.38 -3.65 4.50
CA ARG A 301 14.38 -2.58 4.53
C ARG A 301 13.09 -2.98 5.24
N CYS A 302 12.62 -4.21 5.07
CA CYS A 302 11.46 -4.72 5.79
C CYS A 302 11.71 -4.85 7.28
N GLU A 303 12.89 -5.33 7.68
CA GLU A 303 13.31 -5.42 9.09
C GLU A 303 13.44 -4.03 9.74
N GLU A 304 14.01 -3.06 9.04
CA GLU A 304 14.11 -1.65 9.47
C GLU A 304 12.73 -1.02 9.66
N ALA A 305 11.81 -1.24 8.72
CA ALA A 305 10.44 -0.72 8.82
C ALA A 305 9.68 -1.37 9.98
N PHE A 306 9.88 -2.67 10.23
CA PHE A 306 9.31 -3.36 11.39
C PHE A 306 9.83 -2.78 12.71
N ALA A 307 11.13 -2.50 12.80
CA ALA A 307 11.72 -1.86 13.98
C ALA A 307 11.19 -0.42 14.17
N ARG A 308 11.07 0.33 13.08
CA ARG A 308 10.50 1.69 13.09
C ARG A 308 9.05 1.73 13.58
N ASP A 309 8.24 0.74 13.24
CA ASP A 309 6.86 0.63 13.76
C ASP A 309 6.83 0.58 15.29
N ALA A 310 7.66 -0.27 15.88
CA ALA A 310 7.80 -0.37 17.34
C ALA A 310 8.28 0.95 17.97
N GLU A 311 9.18 1.69 17.31
CA GLU A 311 9.66 2.99 17.76
C GLU A 311 8.55 4.06 17.71
N LEU A 312 7.76 4.10 16.63
CA LEU A 312 6.62 5.02 16.49
C LEU A 312 5.57 4.79 17.58
N CYS A 313 5.21 3.54 17.83
CA CYS A 313 4.28 3.15 18.89
C CYS A 313 4.85 3.46 20.29
N ALA A 314 6.13 3.21 20.52
CA ALA A 314 6.79 3.55 21.78
C ALA A 314 6.85 5.05 22.02
N ASN A 315 7.10 5.85 20.96
CA ASN A 315 7.09 7.31 21.05
C ASN A 315 5.69 7.82 21.44
N TYR A 316 4.65 7.33 20.77
CA TYR A 316 3.26 7.68 21.10
C TYR A 316 2.94 7.38 22.56
N ASN A 317 3.24 6.17 23.01
CA ASN A 317 2.88 5.72 24.36
C ASN A 317 3.70 6.37 25.48
N LYS A 318 4.99 6.62 25.26
CA LYS A 318 5.93 6.93 26.35
C LYS A 318 6.48 8.36 26.31
N VAL A 319 6.56 8.97 25.15
CA VAL A 319 7.21 10.28 24.95
C VAL A 319 6.19 11.39 24.70
N MET A 320 5.30 11.20 23.75
CA MET A 320 4.26 12.17 23.42
C MET A 320 3.45 12.54 24.67
N SER A 321 3.20 13.84 24.84
CA SER A 321 2.48 14.38 26.01
C SER A 321 3.02 13.88 27.37
N ASN A 322 4.34 13.66 27.47
CA ASN A 322 5.01 13.13 28.65
C ASN A 322 4.46 11.76 29.11
N GLY A 323 4.07 10.92 28.17
CA GLY A 323 3.55 9.56 28.43
C GLY A 323 2.11 9.53 28.96
N LYS A 324 1.34 10.62 28.84
CA LYS A 324 -0.07 10.67 29.25
C LYS A 324 -0.90 9.58 28.57
N TRP A 325 -0.58 9.24 27.34
CA TRP A 325 -1.34 8.28 26.53
C TRP A 325 -0.71 6.88 26.51
N ASN A 326 0.09 6.55 27.52
CA ASN A 326 0.71 5.23 27.62
C ASN A 326 -0.35 4.12 27.61
N GLY A 327 -0.19 3.15 26.72
CA GLY A 327 -1.11 2.04 26.52
C GLY A 327 -2.17 2.23 25.42
N MET A 328 -2.28 3.41 24.81
CA MET A 328 -3.26 3.67 23.74
C MET A 328 -2.84 3.06 22.39
N MET A 329 -1.53 2.98 22.11
CA MET A 329 -1.00 2.37 20.88
C MET A 329 -0.29 1.04 21.19
N THR A 330 -1.06 0.05 21.62
CA THR A 330 -0.56 -1.29 21.97
C THR A 330 -1.26 -2.41 21.18
N GLN A 331 -2.16 -2.07 20.29
CA GLN A 331 -2.85 -3.04 19.45
C GLN A 331 -1.88 -3.69 18.47
N LYS A 332 -1.86 -5.02 18.47
CA LYS A 332 -1.07 -5.80 17.52
C LYS A 332 -1.72 -5.75 16.13
N HIS A 333 -0.92 -5.47 15.12
CA HIS A 333 -1.40 -5.24 13.76
C HIS A 333 -0.52 -5.85 12.67
N ILE A 334 0.63 -6.44 13.03
CA ILE A 334 1.55 -7.07 12.09
C ILE A 334 1.67 -8.57 12.36
N GLY A 335 1.48 -9.39 11.32
CA GLY A 335 1.85 -10.80 11.31
C GLY A 335 0.92 -11.75 12.03
N TYR A 336 -0.27 -11.34 12.47
CA TYR A 336 -1.28 -12.27 12.95
C TYR A 336 -2.20 -12.73 11.81
N THR A 337 -2.80 -13.92 11.96
CA THR A 337 -3.50 -14.61 10.87
C THR A 337 -5.00 -14.81 11.11
N SER A 338 -5.46 -14.63 12.36
CA SER A 338 -6.86 -14.78 12.75
C SER A 338 -7.18 -13.78 13.84
N TRP A 339 -8.44 -13.30 13.89
CA TRP A 339 -8.90 -12.33 14.89
C TRP A 339 -8.71 -12.79 16.33
N ASN A 340 -8.70 -14.09 16.57
CA ASN A 340 -8.48 -14.72 17.88
C ASN A 340 -7.06 -15.28 18.06
N ASP A 341 -6.12 -14.93 17.17
CA ASP A 341 -4.72 -15.35 17.31
C ASP A 341 -4.11 -14.73 18.59
N ASN A 342 -3.82 -15.57 19.56
CA ASN A 342 -3.26 -15.15 20.84
C ASN A 342 -1.73 -15.02 20.78
N PHE A 343 -1.22 -14.15 19.91
CA PHE A 343 0.21 -13.88 19.82
C PHE A 343 0.61 -12.73 20.78
N PRO A 344 1.80 -12.81 21.39
CA PRO A 344 2.19 -11.86 22.45
C PRO A 344 2.59 -10.48 21.92
N ALA A 345 3.10 -10.40 20.70
CA ALA A 345 3.60 -9.17 20.08
C ALA A 345 3.49 -9.27 18.56
N ASP A 346 3.64 -8.15 17.88
CA ASP A 346 3.76 -8.10 16.41
C ASP A 346 4.90 -8.99 15.94
N ARG A 347 4.73 -9.61 14.77
CA ARG A 347 5.67 -10.57 14.20
C ARG A 347 6.21 -10.05 12.89
N LEU A 348 7.52 -10.04 12.75
CA LEU A 348 8.17 -9.73 11.49
C LEU A 348 7.60 -10.63 10.37
N PRO A 349 7.19 -10.08 9.24
CA PRO A 349 6.77 -10.85 8.08
C PRO A 349 7.85 -11.80 7.58
N ARG A 350 7.44 -12.91 6.96
CA ARG A 350 8.39 -13.89 6.43
C ARG A 350 9.24 -13.30 5.31
N LEU A 351 10.54 -13.39 5.46
CA LEU A 351 11.53 -12.95 4.48
C LEU A 351 12.34 -14.12 3.93
N ARG A 352 12.95 -13.92 2.79
CA ARG A 352 13.91 -14.85 2.18
C ARG A 352 15.20 -14.11 1.92
N ARG A 353 16.31 -14.68 2.36
CA ARG A 353 17.64 -14.20 1.99
C ARG A 353 18.23 -15.10 0.93
N VAL A 354 18.90 -14.49 -0.02
CA VAL A 354 19.61 -15.16 -1.12
C VAL A 354 21.08 -15.17 -0.73
N GLU A 355 21.72 -16.33 -0.87
CA GLU A 355 23.18 -16.41 -0.67
C GLU A 355 23.84 -15.54 -1.75
N GLU A 356 24.68 -14.61 -1.32
CA GLU A 356 25.57 -13.90 -2.24
C GLU A 356 26.61 -14.91 -2.71
N THR A 357 26.33 -15.53 -3.84
CA THR A 357 27.33 -16.37 -4.48
C THR A 357 28.29 -15.46 -5.23
N ASP A 358 29.60 -15.73 -5.15
CA ASP A 358 30.63 -15.15 -6.04
C ASP A 358 30.42 -15.56 -7.52
N LYS A 359 29.25 -16.08 -7.86
CA LYS A 359 28.88 -16.50 -9.20
C LYS A 359 28.78 -15.25 -10.09
N ILE A 360 29.68 -15.16 -11.02
CA ILE A 360 29.69 -14.12 -12.03
C ILE A 360 28.78 -14.55 -13.19
N GLY A 361 27.80 -13.70 -13.58
CA GLY A 361 26.92 -13.96 -14.72
C GLY A 361 25.72 -14.87 -14.43
N GLY A 362 25.20 -15.53 -15.45
CA GLY A 362 24.04 -16.44 -15.40
C GLY A 362 22.68 -15.77 -15.52
N TYR A 363 22.60 -14.52 -15.93
CA TYR A 363 21.31 -13.80 -16.08
C TYR A 363 20.62 -14.19 -17.40
N VAL A 364 19.33 -14.54 -17.31
CA VAL A 364 18.48 -14.90 -18.46
C VAL A 364 17.25 -14.02 -18.42
N PHE A 365 17.03 -13.25 -19.46
CA PHE A 365 15.94 -12.27 -19.56
C PHE A 365 14.75 -12.84 -20.32
N THR A 366 13.55 -12.29 -20.07
CA THR A 366 12.34 -12.63 -20.83
C THR A 366 11.75 -11.38 -21.45
N GLU A 367 11.42 -11.46 -22.74
CA GLU A 367 10.73 -10.40 -23.47
C GLU A 367 9.44 -9.99 -22.76
N LYS A 368 9.25 -8.66 -22.66
CA LYS A 368 8.03 -8.05 -22.13
C LYS A 368 7.64 -6.85 -22.99
N ASN A 369 6.41 -6.84 -23.47
CA ASN A 369 5.87 -5.75 -24.28
C ASN A 369 6.67 -5.44 -25.55
N GLY A 370 7.25 -6.45 -26.20
CA GLY A 370 8.01 -6.29 -27.43
C GLY A 370 9.45 -5.80 -27.23
N ILE A 371 10.00 -5.89 -26.02
CA ILE A 371 11.40 -5.54 -25.73
C ILE A 371 12.06 -6.54 -24.78
N VAL A 372 13.40 -6.64 -24.90
CA VAL A 372 14.26 -7.20 -23.84
C VAL A 372 15.29 -6.13 -23.47
N SER A 373 15.13 -5.54 -22.30
CA SER A 373 16.04 -4.51 -21.77
C SER A 373 16.93 -5.12 -20.69
N MET A 374 18.25 -4.95 -20.80
CA MET A 374 19.27 -5.64 -20.01
C MET A 374 20.30 -4.64 -19.51
N GLU A 375 20.60 -4.63 -18.22
CA GLU A 375 21.72 -3.90 -17.66
C GLU A 375 23.05 -4.56 -18.10
N ALA A 376 24.05 -3.76 -18.41
CA ALA A 376 25.32 -4.32 -18.92
C ALA A 376 26.01 -5.23 -17.91
N GLU A 377 25.87 -5.00 -16.62
CA GLU A 377 26.43 -5.84 -15.55
C GLU A 377 25.68 -7.15 -15.32
N HIS A 378 24.46 -7.28 -15.84
CA HIS A 378 23.64 -8.50 -15.73
C HIS A 378 23.80 -9.39 -16.97
N PHE A 379 25.02 -9.79 -17.26
CA PHE A 379 25.33 -10.67 -18.38
C PHE A 379 25.10 -12.15 -18.03
N TYR A 380 25.02 -12.98 -19.06
CA TYR A 380 24.96 -14.44 -18.89
C TYR A 380 26.37 -15.04 -18.72
N ALA A 381 27.29 -14.72 -19.63
CA ALA A 381 28.67 -15.19 -19.61
C ALA A 381 29.63 -14.11 -20.13
N GLN A 382 30.87 -14.21 -19.70
CA GLN A 382 31.96 -13.35 -20.20
C GLN A 382 33.23 -14.17 -20.48
N GLU A 383 33.98 -13.74 -21.46
CA GLU A 383 35.34 -14.20 -21.72
C GLU A 383 36.28 -13.00 -21.64
N ASN A 384 37.32 -13.11 -20.84
CA ASN A 384 38.33 -12.05 -20.74
C ASN A 384 39.15 -11.94 -22.02
N GLY A 385 39.70 -10.79 -22.28
CA GLY A 385 40.64 -10.56 -23.39
C GLY A 385 42.01 -11.22 -23.18
N ASN A 386 42.80 -11.25 -24.24
CA ASN A 386 44.16 -11.81 -24.19
C ASN A 386 45.07 -11.10 -23.19
N ALA A 387 44.83 -9.82 -22.88
CA ALA A 387 45.63 -8.99 -22.00
C ALA A 387 44.80 -8.13 -21.03
N GLY A 388 43.46 -8.19 -21.10
CA GLY A 388 42.57 -7.39 -20.26
C GLY A 388 41.41 -8.24 -19.71
N GLU A 389 40.82 -7.78 -18.62
CA GLU A 389 39.71 -8.45 -17.93
C GLU A 389 38.49 -7.56 -17.88
N TRP A 390 37.30 -8.18 -17.98
CA TRP A 390 36.04 -7.46 -17.75
C TRP A 390 35.97 -6.96 -16.32
N THR A 391 35.66 -5.68 -16.19
CA THR A 391 35.55 -4.98 -14.90
C THR A 391 34.23 -4.23 -14.85
N THR A 392 33.45 -4.48 -13.80
CA THR A 392 32.28 -3.67 -13.48
C THR A 392 32.71 -2.40 -12.77
N ILE A 393 32.27 -1.24 -13.27
CA ILE A 393 32.53 0.08 -12.69
C ILE A 393 31.25 0.53 -11.97
N PRO A 394 31.19 0.44 -10.62
CA PRO A 394 29.99 0.72 -9.87
C PRO A 394 29.46 2.14 -10.11
N TYR A 395 28.14 2.27 -10.25
CA TYR A 395 27.41 3.54 -10.40
C TYR A 395 27.79 4.38 -11.63
N MET A 396 28.47 3.80 -12.61
CA MET A 396 28.86 4.53 -13.82
C MET A 396 27.73 4.63 -14.83
N GLY A 397 26.87 3.61 -14.93
CA GLY A 397 25.69 3.62 -15.80
C GLY A 397 24.61 4.59 -15.33
N ARG A 398 23.69 4.92 -16.22
CA ARG A 398 22.53 5.79 -15.87
C ARG A 398 21.56 5.14 -14.90
N THR A 399 21.51 3.83 -14.90
CA THR A 399 20.62 3.04 -14.02
C THR A 399 21.43 2.27 -12.99
N LEU A 400 22.41 1.49 -13.43
CA LEU A 400 23.29 0.71 -12.57
C LEU A 400 24.76 0.98 -12.89
N SER A 401 25.57 -0.07 -13.18
CA SER A 401 27.00 0.05 -13.40
C SER A 401 27.36 0.13 -14.88
N GLY A 402 28.59 0.55 -15.19
CA GLY A 402 29.18 0.36 -16.50
C GLY A 402 30.12 -0.85 -16.51
N VAL A 403 30.28 -1.50 -17.65
CA VAL A 403 31.18 -2.65 -17.81
C VAL A 403 32.17 -2.42 -18.93
N ALA A 404 33.44 -2.63 -18.64
CA ALA A 404 34.54 -2.39 -19.57
C ALA A 404 35.69 -3.39 -19.43
N VAL A 405 36.52 -3.54 -20.47
CA VAL A 405 37.73 -4.32 -20.38
C VAL A 405 38.89 -3.43 -19.89
N MET A 406 39.54 -3.84 -18.84
CA MET A 406 40.65 -3.12 -18.21
C MET A 406 41.94 -3.98 -18.16
N PRO A 407 43.16 -3.35 -18.10
CA PRO A 407 43.40 -1.90 -18.11
C PRO A 407 43.26 -1.30 -19.52
N TYR A 408 42.86 -0.04 -19.61
CA TYR A 408 42.67 0.65 -20.91
C TYR A 408 43.94 0.84 -21.76
N SER A 409 45.07 0.49 -21.21
CA SER A 409 46.36 0.52 -21.93
C SER A 409 46.59 -0.68 -22.85
N VAL A 410 45.70 -1.68 -22.80
CA VAL A 410 45.79 -2.87 -23.66
C VAL A 410 44.56 -2.97 -24.59
N LEU A 411 44.77 -3.70 -25.71
CA LEU A 411 43.64 -3.99 -26.60
C LEU A 411 42.71 -5.04 -25.95
N PRO A 412 41.39 -4.90 -26.11
CA PRO A 412 40.43 -5.85 -25.58
C PRO A 412 40.28 -7.10 -26.46
N ASP A 413 41.31 -7.49 -27.20
CA ASP A 413 41.29 -8.61 -28.14
C ASP A 413 40.90 -9.91 -27.45
N GLY A 414 39.88 -10.59 -28.00
CA GLY A 414 39.35 -11.84 -27.49
C GLY A 414 38.30 -11.66 -26.35
N ALA A 415 38.11 -10.44 -25.85
CA ALA A 415 37.09 -10.21 -24.83
C ALA A 415 35.67 -10.24 -25.42
N THR A 416 34.81 -11.04 -24.84
CA THR A 416 33.38 -11.10 -25.21
C THR A 416 32.48 -11.07 -23.98
N MET A 417 31.28 -10.52 -24.14
CA MET A 417 30.22 -10.58 -23.13
C MET A 417 28.93 -10.98 -23.78
N THR A 418 28.33 -12.04 -23.24
CA THR A 418 27.13 -12.67 -23.79
C THR A 418 25.93 -12.45 -22.88
N TYR A 419 24.83 -12.01 -23.45
CA TYR A 419 23.52 -11.87 -22.84
C TYR A 419 22.58 -12.96 -23.36
N LYS A 420 21.76 -13.53 -22.48
CA LYS A 420 20.83 -14.60 -22.81
C LYS A 420 19.41 -14.12 -22.61
N PHE A 421 18.53 -14.38 -23.56
CA PHE A 421 17.15 -13.89 -23.48
C PHE A 421 16.17 -14.82 -24.19
N ASN A 422 14.91 -14.79 -23.77
CA ASN A 422 13.80 -15.54 -24.32
C ASN A 422 12.81 -14.61 -25.03
N LEU A 423 12.48 -14.89 -26.28
CA LEU A 423 11.39 -14.24 -27.00
C LEU A 423 10.08 -15.00 -26.80
N THR A 424 8.98 -14.27 -26.63
CA THR A 424 7.64 -14.83 -26.42
C THR A 424 6.91 -15.17 -27.72
N SER A 425 7.38 -14.62 -28.86
CA SER A 425 6.86 -14.86 -30.20
C SER A 425 7.95 -14.74 -31.25
N ASP A 426 7.71 -15.28 -32.45
CA ASP A 426 8.55 -15.06 -33.63
C ASP A 426 8.49 -13.59 -34.04
N VAL A 427 9.63 -13.04 -34.47
CA VAL A 427 9.73 -11.66 -34.99
C VAL A 427 10.52 -11.67 -36.33
N ASP A 428 10.09 -10.85 -37.27
CA ASP A 428 10.69 -10.79 -38.62
C ASP A 428 12.05 -10.07 -38.63
N ALA A 429 12.28 -9.19 -37.69
CA ALA A 429 13.53 -8.47 -37.49
C ALA A 429 13.61 -7.96 -36.06
N VAL A 430 14.81 -7.73 -35.58
CA VAL A 430 15.07 -7.06 -34.29
C VAL A 430 16.03 -5.88 -34.48
N ASP A 431 15.80 -4.84 -33.71
CA ASP A 431 16.74 -3.73 -33.55
C ASP A 431 17.44 -3.88 -32.20
N VAL A 432 18.76 -3.77 -32.18
CA VAL A 432 19.54 -3.80 -30.92
C VAL A 432 20.03 -2.39 -30.64
N LEU A 433 19.58 -1.83 -29.52
CA LEU A 433 20.06 -0.54 -29.03
C LEU A 433 21.11 -0.81 -27.95
N ILE A 434 22.26 -0.18 -28.09
CA ILE A 434 23.35 -0.28 -27.11
C ILE A 434 23.72 1.11 -26.64
N ALA A 435 23.69 1.28 -25.32
CA ALA A 435 24.15 2.49 -24.64
C ALA A 435 25.56 2.27 -24.12
N VAL A 436 26.46 3.14 -24.51
CA VAL A 436 27.84 3.16 -24.02
C VAL A 436 28.16 4.53 -23.41
N ASN A 437 29.01 4.56 -22.40
CA ASN A 437 29.51 5.82 -21.85
C ASN A 437 30.18 6.66 -22.95
N SER A 438 29.93 7.96 -22.91
CA SER A 438 30.52 8.87 -23.90
C SER A 438 32.02 8.94 -23.75
N THR A 439 32.72 8.54 -24.81
CA THR A 439 34.15 8.73 -24.96
C THR A 439 34.48 9.21 -26.36
N LEU A 440 35.57 9.95 -26.51
CA LEU A 440 36.04 10.42 -27.80
C LEU A 440 37.06 9.46 -28.39
N THR A 441 37.37 9.64 -29.66
CA THR A 441 38.30 8.81 -30.40
C THR A 441 39.74 9.11 -29.95
N PHE A 442 40.21 8.51 -28.87
CA PHE A 442 41.53 8.75 -28.30
C PHE A 442 42.60 7.77 -28.79
N TYR A 443 42.18 6.62 -29.34
CA TYR A 443 43.08 5.54 -29.73
C TYR A 443 43.37 5.51 -31.24
N ARG A 444 42.30 5.53 -32.06
CA ARG A 444 42.38 5.59 -33.52
C ARG A 444 41.51 6.71 -34.05
N LEU A 445 42.00 7.44 -35.04
CA LEU A 445 41.28 8.61 -35.58
C LEU A 445 40.04 8.24 -36.39
N GLU A 446 39.97 6.98 -36.88
CA GLU A 446 38.82 6.49 -37.67
C GLU A 446 37.58 6.23 -36.87
N GLY A 447 37.68 6.16 -35.56
CA GLY A 447 36.52 5.97 -34.69
C GLY A 447 36.78 5.06 -33.48
N HIS A 448 35.73 4.80 -32.73
CA HIS A 448 35.70 3.93 -31.58
C HIS A 448 34.61 2.89 -31.77
N ARG A 449 34.97 1.61 -31.73
CA ARG A 449 34.07 0.54 -32.24
C ARG A 449 33.87 -0.59 -31.23
N TYR A 450 32.75 -1.24 -31.40
CA TYR A 450 32.47 -2.57 -30.87
C TYR A 450 31.74 -3.42 -31.91
N ALA A 451 31.74 -4.71 -31.73
CA ALA A 451 30.97 -5.65 -32.54
C ALA A 451 29.80 -6.20 -31.73
N VAL A 452 28.69 -6.51 -32.39
CA VAL A 452 27.52 -7.16 -31.80
C VAL A 452 27.01 -8.24 -32.73
N SER A 453 26.61 -9.40 -32.18
CA SER A 453 26.01 -10.51 -32.93
C SER A 453 24.91 -11.18 -32.16
N ILE A 454 24.00 -11.86 -32.86
CA ILE A 454 22.92 -12.69 -32.29
C ILE A 454 23.19 -14.15 -32.68
N ASP A 455 23.07 -15.05 -31.71
CA ASP A 455 23.20 -16.53 -31.86
C ASP A 455 24.50 -16.95 -32.57
N GLY A 456 25.58 -16.24 -32.33
CA GLY A 456 26.85 -16.51 -32.98
C GLY A 456 26.87 -16.26 -34.49
N GLY A 457 25.91 -15.53 -35.01
CA GLY A 457 25.84 -15.11 -36.42
C GLY A 457 26.88 -14.04 -36.78
N GLU A 458 26.71 -13.41 -37.94
CA GLU A 458 27.63 -12.37 -38.46
C GLU A 458 27.67 -11.16 -37.52
N GLU A 459 28.88 -10.75 -37.14
CA GLU A 459 29.12 -9.55 -36.33
C GLU A 459 28.77 -8.26 -37.10
N GLN A 460 27.98 -7.41 -36.48
CA GLN A 460 27.75 -6.06 -36.94
C GLN A 460 28.70 -5.11 -36.19
N ILE A 461 29.56 -4.42 -36.94
CA ILE A 461 30.55 -3.48 -36.36
C ILE A 461 29.89 -2.10 -36.24
N VAL A 462 29.93 -1.55 -35.04
CA VAL A 462 29.38 -0.23 -34.70
C VAL A 462 30.50 0.72 -34.37
N ASN A 463 30.66 1.78 -35.18
CA ASN A 463 31.47 2.93 -34.83
C ASN A 463 30.58 3.95 -34.11
N PHE A 464 30.59 3.93 -32.77
CA PHE A 464 29.60 4.68 -31.98
C PHE A 464 29.94 6.17 -31.84
N ASN A 465 31.15 6.60 -32.17
CA ASN A 465 31.56 7.99 -32.11
C ASN A 465 31.97 8.59 -33.48
N GLU A 466 31.66 7.94 -34.56
CA GLU A 466 31.93 8.42 -35.93
C GLU A 466 31.51 9.88 -36.17
N ARG A 467 30.32 10.22 -35.61
CA ARG A 467 29.72 11.55 -35.74
C ARG A 467 29.95 12.48 -34.54
N LEU A 468 30.75 12.06 -33.56
CA LEU A 468 31.11 12.86 -32.38
C LEU A 468 32.36 13.67 -32.67
N ASN A 469 32.26 14.66 -33.57
CA ASN A 469 33.34 15.49 -34.04
C ASN A 469 32.88 16.95 -34.28
N GLU A 470 33.84 17.81 -34.53
CA GLU A 470 33.62 19.25 -34.75
C GLU A 470 33.21 19.62 -36.18
N ASP A 471 32.85 18.64 -37.03
CA ASP A 471 32.23 18.93 -38.32
C ASP A 471 30.98 19.78 -38.11
N PRO A 472 30.81 20.90 -38.86
CA PRO A 472 29.66 21.77 -38.72
C PRO A 472 28.30 21.04 -38.84
N ALA A 473 28.21 19.94 -39.58
CA ALA A 473 27.04 19.12 -39.71
C ALA A 473 26.71 18.32 -38.41
N ASN A 474 27.75 18.03 -37.63
CA ASN A 474 27.62 17.22 -36.42
C ASN A 474 27.64 18.02 -35.12
N LEU A 475 28.39 19.12 -35.05
CA LEU A 475 28.80 19.84 -33.87
C LEU A 475 27.59 20.16 -32.92
N TYR A 476 26.58 20.84 -33.43
CA TYR A 476 25.44 21.27 -32.62
C TYR A 476 24.29 20.26 -32.63
N SER A 477 24.16 19.44 -33.66
CA SER A 477 23.06 18.51 -33.84
C SER A 477 23.29 17.14 -33.16
N ILE A 478 24.55 16.72 -33.03
CA ILE A 478 24.91 15.38 -32.54
C ILE A 478 25.95 15.46 -31.44
N TYR A 479 27.12 16.09 -31.71
CA TYR A 479 28.25 16.06 -30.80
C TYR A 479 27.93 16.68 -29.43
N TYR A 480 27.63 17.97 -29.37
CA TYR A 480 27.29 18.63 -28.09
C TYR A 480 26.09 18.02 -27.35
N PRO A 481 24.96 17.71 -28.00
CA PRO A 481 23.86 17.01 -27.32
C PRO A 481 24.25 15.64 -26.78
N THR A 482 25.13 14.91 -27.46
CA THR A 482 25.54 13.57 -27.01
C THR A 482 26.51 13.65 -25.84
N VAL A 483 27.57 14.45 -25.95
CA VAL A 483 28.54 14.57 -24.83
C VAL A 483 27.96 15.23 -23.61
N ALA A 484 26.99 16.13 -23.78
CA ALA A 484 26.24 16.71 -22.66
C ALA A 484 25.38 15.67 -21.90
N LYS A 485 24.97 14.62 -22.57
CA LYS A 485 24.25 13.49 -21.96
C LYS A 485 25.17 12.44 -21.34
N ARG A 486 26.46 12.45 -21.70
CA ARG A 486 27.50 11.48 -21.27
C ARG A 486 27.20 10.03 -21.67
N VAL A 487 26.37 9.81 -22.67
CA VAL A 487 26.06 8.48 -23.21
C VAL A 487 25.88 8.58 -24.72
N VAL A 488 26.34 7.55 -25.41
CA VAL A 488 26.14 7.35 -26.84
C VAL A 488 25.17 6.20 -27.04
N GLU A 489 24.11 6.45 -27.75
CA GLU A 489 23.12 5.43 -28.13
C GLU A 489 23.41 5.02 -29.58
N SER A 490 23.58 3.73 -29.82
CA SER A 490 23.70 3.16 -31.14
C SER A 490 22.58 2.19 -31.40
N LYS A 491 22.08 2.15 -32.65
CA LYS A 491 21.03 1.23 -33.05
C LYS A 491 21.55 0.38 -34.22
N VAL A 492 21.50 -0.95 -34.03
CA VAL A 492 21.89 -1.95 -34.99
C VAL A 492 20.68 -2.75 -35.44
N LYS A 493 20.49 -2.89 -36.74
CA LYS A 493 19.39 -3.68 -37.31
C LYS A 493 19.84 -5.07 -37.67
N PHE A 494 19.11 -6.07 -37.20
CA PHE A 494 19.23 -7.45 -37.62
C PHE A 494 18.00 -7.81 -38.46
N PRO A 495 18.09 -7.70 -39.82
CA PRO A 495 16.96 -7.93 -40.72
C PRO A 495 16.81 -9.45 -40.99
N MET A 496 16.70 -10.23 -39.95
CA MET A 496 16.54 -11.68 -39.99
C MET A 496 15.43 -12.10 -39.03
N GLN A 497 14.71 -13.14 -39.42
CA GLN A 497 13.72 -13.73 -38.53
C GLN A 497 14.40 -14.31 -37.29
N VAL A 498 13.88 -13.93 -36.12
CA VAL A 498 14.28 -14.49 -34.82
C VAL A 498 13.08 -15.23 -34.26
N SER A 499 13.26 -16.53 -34.01
CA SER A 499 12.16 -17.39 -33.55
C SER A 499 11.80 -17.13 -32.10
N LYS A 500 10.61 -17.57 -31.70
CA LYS A 500 10.27 -17.72 -30.29
C LYS A 500 11.25 -18.67 -29.60
N GLY A 501 11.68 -18.33 -28.39
CA GLY A 501 12.55 -19.17 -27.57
C GLY A 501 13.82 -18.44 -27.11
N GLU A 502 14.81 -19.23 -26.73
CA GLU A 502 16.06 -18.74 -26.16
C GLU A 502 17.02 -18.28 -27.25
N HIS A 503 17.66 -17.13 -27.01
CA HIS A 503 18.65 -16.50 -27.89
C HIS A 503 19.82 -15.95 -27.08
N THR A 504 20.93 -15.70 -27.76
CA THR A 504 22.10 -15.06 -27.21
C THR A 504 22.44 -13.80 -28.00
N LEU A 505 22.86 -12.75 -27.30
CA LEU A 505 23.45 -11.56 -27.90
C LEU A 505 24.86 -11.41 -27.34
N THR A 506 25.85 -11.29 -28.21
CA THR A 506 27.26 -11.13 -27.80
C THR A 506 27.75 -9.76 -28.22
N VAL A 507 28.39 -9.03 -27.29
CA VAL A 507 29.12 -7.80 -27.56
C VAL A 507 30.62 -8.02 -27.40
N ARG A 508 31.40 -7.35 -28.23
CA ARG A 508 32.87 -7.41 -28.23
C ARG A 508 33.45 -6.02 -28.48
N PRO A 509 34.15 -5.39 -27.51
CA PRO A 509 34.83 -4.14 -27.74
C PRO A 509 36.01 -4.34 -28.72
N ILE A 510 36.26 -3.36 -29.60
CA ILE A 510 37.35 -3.39 -30.57
C ILE A 510 38.46 -2.48 -30.12
N GLU A 511 38.15 -1.24 -29.72
CA GLU A 511 39.10 -0.31 -29.13
C GLU A 511 39.00 -0.30 -27.60
N PRO A 512 40.09 0.01 -26.87
CA PRO A 512 40.05 0.12 -25.41
C PRO A 512 39.19 1.30 -24.95
N GLY A 513 38.61 1.22 -23.77
CA GLY A 513 37.83 2.30 -23.19
C GLY A 513 36.34 2.33 -23.58
N THR A 514 35.88 1.29 -24.28
CA THR A 514 34.41 1.11 -24.49
C THR A 514 33.77 0.63 -23.18
N VAL A 515 32.86 1.43 -22.64
CA VAL A 515 32.10 1.09 -21.42
C VAL A 515 30.64 0.90 -21.78
N PHE A 516 30.15 -0.33 -21.67
CA PHE A 516 28.74 -0.67 -21.89
C PHE A 516 27.92 -0.34 -20.67
N GLU A 517 26.73 0.26 -20.87
CA GLU A 517 25.80 0.60 -19.79
C GLU A 517 24.51 -0.20 -19.89
N LYS A 518 23.92 -0.29 -21.09
CA LYS A 518 22.64 -0.97 -21.29
C LYS A 518 22.49 -1.51 -22.71
N ILE A 519 21.79 -2.63 -22.83
CA ILE A 519 21.45 -3.28 -24.09
C ILE A 519 19.94 -3.48 -24.16
N VAL A 520 19.33 -3.10 -25.28
CA VAL A 520 17.88 -3.34 -25.52
C VAL A 520 17.70 -4.05 -26.84
N VAL A 521 17.07 -5.24 -26.83
CA VAL A 521 16.58 -5.92 -28.01
C VAL A 521 15.14 -5.47 -28.25
N ASP A 522 14.94 -4.73 -29.32
CA ASP A 522 13.64 -4.15 -29.69
C ASP A 522 12.95 -5.03 -30.74
N CYS A 523 11.86 -5.65 -30.34
CA CYS A 523 10.96 -6.47 -31.18
C CYS A 523 9.73 -5.65 -31.66
N GLY A 524 9.83 -4.32 -31.62
CA GLY A 524 8.76 -3.39 -32.02
C GLY A 524 8.05 -2.70 -30.85
N GLY A 525 8.49 -2.92 -29.62
CA GLY A 525 7.91 -2.33 -28.41
C GLY A 525 8.69 -1.15 -27.80
N TYR A 526 9.88 -0.82 -28.31
CA TYR A 526 10.71 0.20 -27.72
C TYR A 526 10.11 1.60 -27.80
N LYS A 527 10.05 2.24 -26.67
CA LYS A 527 9.69 3.66 -26.55
C LYS A 527 10.91 4.43 -26.08
N LYS A 528 11.31 5.44 -26.87
CA LYS A 528 12.46 6.26 -26.52
C LYS A 528 12.32 6.83 -25.11
N SER A 529 13.22 6.50 -24.23
CA SER A 529 13.30 7.00 -22.86
C SER A 529 14.74 7.38 -22.52
N TYR A 530 14.90 8.25 -21.53
CA TYR A 530 16.22 8.71 -21.10
C TYR A 530 17.01 7.60 -20.35
N LEU A 531 16.31 6.66 -19.72
CA LEU A 531 16.87 5.54 -18.96
C LEU A 531 16.82 4.21 -19.72
N PHE A 532 16.50 4.22 -21.03
CA PHE A 532 16.48 3.07 -21.94
C PHE A 532 15.49 1.96 -21.56
N MET A 533 14.35 2.30 -20.96
CA MET A 533 13.34 1.39 -20.44
C MET A 533 13.79 0.64 -19.16
N ASP A 534 12.82 0.15 -18.43
CA ASP A 534 13.07 -0.69 -17.26
C ASP A 534 13.66 -2.04 -17.67
N GLU A 535 14.47 -2.63 -16.81
CA GLU A 535 15.01 -3.95 -17.04
C GLU A 535 13.90 -5.00 -17.21
N SER A 536 14.07 -5.89 -18.17
CA SER A 536 13.11 -6.97 -18.45
C SER A 536 13.09 -8.01 -17.31
N PRO A 537 12.01 -8.79 -17.17
CA PRO A 537 11.97 -9.88 -16.21
C PRO A 537 13.19 -10.81 -16.38
N VAL A 538 13.89 -11.07 -15.30
CA VAL A 538 15.17 -11.79 -15.29
C VAL A 538 15.16 -12.90 -14.25
N ILE A 539 15.80 -14.01 -14.58
CA ILE A 539 16.19 -15.07 -13.64
C ILE A 539 17.71 -15.25 -13.68
N ARG A 540 18.28 -15.89 -12.67
CA ARG A 540 19.70 -16.21 -12.61
C ARG A 540 19.87 -17.73 -12.57
N GLU A 541 20.48 -18.33 -13.62
CA GLU A 541 20.79 -19.77 -13.74
C GLU A 541 21.98 -20.22 -12.89
#